data_9dc8a84d3d146dad3e868d68824fb974
#
_entry.id   9dc8a84d3d146dad3e868d68824fb974
#
_cell.length_a   1.000
_cell.length_b   1.000
_cell.length_c   1.000
_cell.angle_alpha   90.00
_cell.angle_beta   90.00
_cell.angle_gamma   90.00
#
_symmetry.space_group_name_H-M   'P 1'
#
loop_
_entity.id
_entity.type
_entity.pdbx_description
1 polymer ?
#
loop_
_entity_poly.entity_id
_entity_poly.type
_entity_poly.pdbx_seq_one_letter_code
_entity_poly.pdbx_strand_id
1 'polypeptide(L)'
;MKAIKILAVSLTAAMTLALAACGGSSSDKESSSKDSSDKVYKIGICQQLEHAALDEATKGFEEACEEKFGKDKVKFDLQNGQGEQANCATIVNNFVADNDDLILANATTALQCAAAATSTIPILGTSVTDYATALDISDWTGSTGMNISGTCDLAPIDEQEAMLKELLPDAKTVGILYCSAEPNSAYQAKKFEEALEKDGIKYKEYTAADSNEIQSVVTSAVDECDALYIPTDNTMASNTEIINNICLPAKVPVIAGEQGICEGCGIATLSISYYDIGYRAGEMAYDILVNGKDISTMDIESAPNVTKMYNKTICYELGITVPDDYEAIEE
;
A
#
# COMPACT_ATOMS: atom_id res chain seq x y z
N MET A 1 69.88 -4.24 1.68
CA MET A 1 70.74 -5.24 2.33
C MET A 1 69.87 -6.20 3.13
N LYS A 2 70.14 -7.47 2.86
CA LYS A 2 69.72 -8.71 3.54
C LYS A 2 68.30 -9.27 3.23
N ALA A 3 68.34 -10.16 2.25
CA ALA A 3 67.47 -11.29 2.03
C ALA A 3 67.82 -12.45 2.98
N ILE A 4 66.83 -13.28 3.34
CA ILE A 4 66.97 -14.70 3.78
C ILE A 4 65.62 -15.35 3.55
N LYS A 5 65.40 -16.17 2.48
CA LYS A 5 65.56 -17.62 2.24
C LYS A 5 64.54 -18.48 3.01
N ILE A 6 63.54 -18.98 2.29
CA ILE A 6 63.14 -20.33 1.88
C ILE A 6 63.39 -21.41 2.91
N LEU A 7 62.31 -22.17 3.31
CA LEU A 7 62.38 -23.62 3.45
C LEU A 7 61.03 -24.28 3.13
N ALA A 8 61.03 -25.06 2.06
CA ALA A 8 60.01 -26.03 1.69
C ALA A 8 60.35 -27.37 2.37
N VAL A 9 59.33 -28.07 2.88
CA VAL A 9 59.44 -29.50 3.18
C VAL A 9 58.18 -30.18 2.63
N SER A 10 58.43 -30.96 1.60
CA SER A 10 57.56 -31.98 1.03
C SER A 10 57.70 -33.28 1.82
N LEU A 11 56.60 -33.97 2.09
CA LEU A 11 56.65 -35.39 2.38
C LEU A 11 55.47 -36.11 1.75
N THR A 12 55.83 -36.97 0.82
CA THR A 12 55.04 -37.93 0.04
C THR A 12 54.96 -39.30 0.76
N ALA A 13 53.97 -40.06 0.43
CA ALA A 13 53.79 -41.53 0.44
C ALA A 13 52.65 -42.04 1.33
N ALA A 14 51.88 -43.05 1.00
CA ALA A 14 51.71 -43.92 -0.15
C ALA A 14 50.40 -44.71 0.01
N MET A 15 49.88 -45.13 -1.12
CA MET A 15 48.88 -46.14 -1.44
C MET A 15 48.59 -47.25 -0.41
N THR A 16 47.27 -47.63 -0.35
CA THR A 16 46.88 -49.02 -0.54
C THR A 16 45.50 -49.14 -1.18
N LEU A 17 45.47 -49.85 -2.33
CA LEU A 17 44.27 -50.37 -3.00
C LEU A 17 43.71 -51.54 -2.22
N ALA A 18 42.41 -51.69 -2.14
CA ALA A 18 41.72 -52.95 -2.07
C ALA A 18 40.44 -52.89 -2.92
N LEU A 19 40.44 -53.57 -4.04
CA LEU A 19 39.29 -53.96 -4.85
C LEU A 19 38.53 -55.10 -4.15
N ALA A 20 37.21 -54.94 -4.08
CA ALA A 20 36.31 -56.09 -4.12
C ALA A 20 35.05 -55.65 -4.86
N ALA A 21 34.75 -56.40 -5.92
CA ALA A 21 33.65 -56.19 -6.86
C ALA A 21 32.39 -56.93 -6.40
N CYS A 22 31.30 -56.48 -6.98
CA CYS A 22 30.03 -57.11 -7.36
C CYS A 22 28.77 -56.50 -6.73
N GLY A 23 28.01 -55.89 -7.57
CA GLY A 23 26.74 -56.43 -8.03
C GLY A 23 25.54 -55.54 -7.75
N GLY A 24 24.88 -55.05 -8.79
CA GLY A 24 23.44 -54.88 -8.79
C GLY A 24 22.90 -53.43 -8.69
N SER A 25 22.69 -52.84 -9.83
CA SER A 25 21.51 -52.09 -10.29
C SER A 25 20.53 -51.55 -9.25
N SER A 26 20.44 -50.26 -9.16
CA SER A 26 19.24 -49.45 -9.43
C SER A 26 19.52 -47.97 -9.09
N SER A 27 19.38 -47.17 -10.10
CA SER A 27 19.44 -45.71 -10.03
C SER A 27 18.14 -45.20 -9.38
N ASP A 28 18.16 -45.00 -8.11
CA ASP A 28 17.19 -44.10 -7.47
C ASP A 28 17.84 -42.71 -7.37
N LYS A 29 17.40 -41.83 -8.25
CA LYS A 29 17.52 -40.41 -8.03
C LYS A 29 16.62 -40.09 -6.84
N GLU A 30 17.17 -40.03 -5.66
CA GLU A 30 16.55 -39.30 -4.57
C GLU A 30 16.49 -37.83 -4.98
N SER A 31 15.33 -37.48 -5.51
CA SER A 31 14.84 -36.13 -5.47
C SER A 31 14.70 -35.76 -3.98
N SER A 32 15.64 -35.00 -3.47
CA SER A 32 15.49 -34.38 -2.16
C SER A 32 14.32 -33.40 -2.24
N SER A 33 13.10 -33.88 -2.07
CA SER A 33 11.99 -33.06 -1.61
C SER A 33 12.39 -32.60 -0.21
N LYS A 34 12.91 -31.39 -0.07
CA LYS A 34 13.03 -30.74 1.21
C LYS A 34 11.61 -30.68 1.79
N ASP A 35 11.47 -31.36 2.91
CA ASP A 35 10.27 -31.37 3.72
C ASP A 35 9.95 -29.91 4.11
N SER A 36 8.98 -29.28 3.40
CA SER A 36 8.52 -27.93 3.68
C SER A 36 7.50 -27.89 4.81
N SER A 37 7.29 -29.02 5.48
CA SER A 37 6.23 -29.17 6.47
C SER A 37 6.47 -28.44 7.80
N ASP A 38 7.72 -28.03 8.10
CA ASP A 38 8.07 -27.44 9.40
C ASP A 38 8.52 -25.97 9.32
N LYS A 39 8.58 -25.36 8.13
CA LYS A 39 8.98 -23.95 8.04
C LYS A 39 7.88 -23.03 8.56
N VAL A 40 8.23 -22.13 9.45
CA VAL A 40 7.40 -20.99 9.86
C VAL A 40 7.94 -19.76 9.17
N TYR A 41 7.09 -19.09 8.38
CA TYR A 41 7.46 -17.89 7.64
C TYR A 41 7.34 -16.67 8.55
N LYS A 42 8.31 -15.77 8.47
CA LYS A 42 8.31 -14.49 9.14
C LYS A 42 7.98 -13.39 8.15
N ILE A 43 6.96 -12.61 8.43
CA ILE A 43 6.53 -11.51 7.58
C ILE A 43 6.53 -10.22 8.40
N GLY A 44 7.37 -9.27 8.01
CA GLY A 44 7.35 -7.92 8.55
C GLY A 44 6.25 -7.11 7.87
N ILE A 45 5.43 -6.40 8.66
CA ILE A 45 4.38 -5.51 8.15
C ILE A 45 4.70 -4.09 8.59
N CYS A 46 5.08 -3.24 7.64
CA CYS A 46 5.25 -1.81 7.86
C CYS A 46 3.98 -1.08 7.42
N GLN A 47 3.13 -0.72 8.36
CA GLN A 47 1.97 0.12 8.12
C GLN A 47 2.37 1.59 8.33
N GLN A 48 2.12 2.45 7.34
CA GLN A 48 2.55 3.85 7.38
C GLN A 48 1.93 4.62 8.53
N LEU A 49 0.62 4.44 8.74
CA LEU A 49 -0.18 5.14 9.74
C LEU A 49 -1.36 4.25 10.17
N GLU A 50 -1.99 4.55 11.28
CA GLU A 50 -3.20 3.85 11.76
C GLU A 50 -4.44 4.65 11.37
N HIS A 51 -5.27 4.05 10.53
CA HIS A 51 -6.62 4.49 10.19
C HIS A 51 -7.37 3.34 9.49
N ALA A 52 -8.70 3.45 9.42
CA ALA A 52 -9.60 2.36 9.02
C ALA A 52 -9.19 1.64 7.73
N ALA A 53 -8.82 2.36 6.66
CA ALA A 53 -8.46 1.75 5.40
C ALA A 53 -7.20 0.88 5.49
N LEU A 54 -6.12 1.40 6.10
CA LEU A 54 -4.87 0.63 6.24
C LEU A 54 -5.03 -0.55 7.22
N ASP A 55 -5.85 -0.38 8.28
CA ASP A 55 -6.12 -1.44 9.23
C ASP A 55 -6.88 -2.60 8.56
N GLU A 56 -7.88 -2.31 7.72
CA GLU A 56 -8.59 -3.34 6.95
C GLU A 56 -7.69 -4.02 5.91
N ALA A 57 -6.77 -3.30 5.26
CA ALA A 57 -5.79 -3.90 4.35
C ALA A 57 -4.82 -4.85 5.09
N THR A 58 -4.29 -4.43 6.25
CA THR A 58 -3.45 -5.28 7.09
C THR A 58 -4.20 -6.53 7.54
N LYS A 59 -5.43 -6.37 8.02
CA LYS A 59 -6.29 -7.48 8.46
C LYS A 59 -6.56 -8.47 7.33
N GLY A 60 -6.94 -7.98 6.14
CA GLY A 60 -7.16 -8.84 4.98
C GLY A 60 -5.90 -9.64 4.61
N PHE A 61 -4.73 -9.01 4.64
CA PHE A 61 -3.46 -9.66 4.40
C PHE A 61 -3.15 -10.77 5.42
N GLU A 62 -3.29 -10.48 6.71
CA GLU A 62 -3.04 -11.44 7.78
C GLU A 62 -4.00 -12.63 7.69
N GLU A 63 -5.31 -12.39 7.48
CA GLU A 63 -6.31 -13.45 7.35
C GLU A 63 -6.04 -14.35 6.14
N ALA A 64 -5.68 -13.78 4.97
CA ALA A 64 -5.31 -14.56 3.79
C ALA A 64 -4.07 -15.41 4.03
N CYS A 65 -3.03 -14.85 4.66
CA CYS A 65 -1.84 -15.60 5.02
C CYS A 65 -2.16 -16.73 6.00
N GLU A 66 -2.92 -16.47 7.06
CA GLU A 66 -3.34 -17.50 8.03
C GLU A 66 -4.14 -18.63 7.37
N GLU A 67 -5.03 -18.29 6.43
CA GLU A 67 -5.82 -19.28 5.68
C GLU A 67 -4.96 -20.14 4.76
N LYS A 68 -4.05 -19.51 3.99
CA LYS A 68 -3.25 -20.22 2.97
C LYS A 68 -2.06 -20.99 3.57
N PHE A 69 -1.34 -20.40 4.50
CA PHE A 69 -0.17 -21.05 5.14
C PHE A 69 -0.56 -21.97 6.30
N GLY A 70 -1.64 -21.64 7.02
CA GLY A 70 -1.99 -22.15 8.33
C GLY A 70 -1.45 -21.26 9.46
N LYS A 71 -2.27 -21.02 10.49
CA LYS A 71 -1.96 -20.10 11.60
C LYS A 71 -0.63 -20.34 12.30
N ASP A 72 -0.22 -21.60 12.41
CA ASP A 72 1.05 -21.98 13.06
C ASP A 72 2.26 -21.87 12.12
N LYS A 73 2.05 -21.55 10.84
CA LYS A 73 3.08 -21.53 9.79
C LYS A 73 3.47 -20.12 9.35
N VAL A 74 2.83 -19.09 9.88
CA VAL A 74 3.16 -17.68 9.62
C VAL A 74 3.24 -16.91 10.93
N LYS A 75 4.15 -15.94 11.00
CA LYS A 75 4.30 -15.00 12.10
C LYS A 75 4.45 -13.60 11.53
N PHE A 76 3.68 -12.69 12.06
CA PHE A 76 3.71 -11.29 11.69
C PHE A 76 4.46 -10.46 12.74
N ASP A 77 5.24 -9.49 12.25
CA ASP A 77 5.75 -8.36 13.02
C ASP A 77 5.12 -7.08 12.45
N LEU A 78 3.97 -6.69 13.00
CA LEU A 78 3.26 -5.48 12.61
C LEU A 78 3.81 -4.27 13.36
N GLN A 79 4.31 -3.30 12.60
CA GLN A 79 4.87 -2.04 13.13
C GLN A 79 4.21 -0.84 12.43
N ASN A 80 3.89 0.19 13.21
CA ASN A 80 3.26 1.42 12.73
C ASN A 80 4.31 2.54 12.60
N GLY A 81 4.42 3.13 11.39
CA GLY A 81 5.31 4.25 11.09
C GLY A 81 4.87 5.59 11.66
N GLN A 82 3.63 5.69 12.17
CA GLN A 82 3.05 6.90 12.77
C GLN A 82 3.06 8.13 11.84
N GLY A 83 2.96 7.90 10.52
CA GLY A 83 3.02 8.93 9.49
C GLY A 83 4.42 9.45 9.17
N GLU A 84 5.44 8.97 9.87
CA GLU A 84 6.80 9.46 9.74
C GLU A 84 7.67 8.54 8.87
N GLN A 85 8.19 9.05 7.76
CA GLN A 85 9.08 8.31 6.87
C GLN A 85 10.30 7.71 7.59
N ALA A 86 10.86 8.44 8.55
CA ALA A 86 12.02 7.98 9.33
C ALA A 86 11.71 6.76 10.18
N ASN A 87 10.48 6.67 10.71
CA ASN A 87 10.03 5.49 11.45
C ASN A 87 9.83 4.30 10.50
N CYS A 88 9.17 4.50 9.34
CA CYS A 88 9.04 3.45 8.32
C CYS A 88 10.41 2.91 7.90
N ALA A 89 11.38 3.78 7.63
CA ALA A 89 12.74 3.37 7.29
C ALA A 89 13.42 2.56 8.40
N THR A 90 13.22 2.93 9.67
CA THR A 90 13.75 2.20 10.83
C THR A 90 13.10 0.82 10.95
N ILE A 91 11.79 0.75 10.84
CA ILE A 91 10.99 -0.49 10.92
C ILE A 91 11.47 -1.48 9.84
N VAL A 92 11.52 -1.04 8.59
CA VAL A 92 11.92 -1.91 7.48
C VAL A 92 13.36 -2.38 7.60
N ASN A 93 14.29 -1.52 8.04
CA ASN A 93 15.67 -1.94 8.31
C ASN A 93 15.76 -3.03 9.39
N ASN A 94 14.86 -3.02 10.39
CA ASN A 94 14.80 -4.08 11.40
C ASN A 94 14.34 -5.40 10.76
N PHE A 95 13.30 -5.40 9.90
CA PHE A 95 12.86 -6.59 9.18
C PHE A 95 13.97 -7.19 8.29
N VAL A 96 14.76 -6.32 7.64
CA VAL A 96 15.93 -6.74 6.87
C VAL A 96 17.00 -7.38 7.77
N ALA A 97 17.29 -6.78 8.93
CA ALA A 97 18.27 -7.30 9.87
C ALA A 97 17.83 -8.65 10.49
N ASP A 98 16.53 -8.84 10.70
CA ASP A 98 15.93 -10.06 11.24
C ASP A 98 15.79 -11.18 10.20
N ASN A 99 16.13 -10.86 8.93
CA ASN A 99 16.02 -11.75 7.77
C ASN A 99 14.61 -12.30 7.61
N ASP A 100 13.60 -11.41 7.61
CA ASP A 100 12.23 -11.77 7.34
C ASP A 100 12.08 -12.39 5.94
N ASP A 101 11.15 -13.31 5.79
CA ASP A 101 10.93 -14.02 4.52
C ASP A 101 10.22 -13.13 3.48
N LEU A 102 9.45 -12.13 3.94
CA LEU A 102 8.72 -11.18 3.10
C LEU A 102 8.42 -9.91 3.92
N ILE A 103 8.32 -8.78 3.24
CA ILE A 103 7.88 -7.51 3.81
C ILE A 103 6.57 -7.10 3.13
N LEU A 104 5.52 -6.85 3.93
CA LEU A 104 4.35 -6.10 3.50
C LEU A 104 4.60 -4.62 3.78
N ALA A 105 4.50 -3.80 2.75
CA ALA A 105 4.53 -2.35 2.84
C ALA A 105 3.12 -1.80 2.60
N ASN A 106 2.46 -1.37 3.67
CA ASN A 106 1.10 -0.84 3.61
C ASN A 106 1.16 0.69 3.52
N ALA A 107 0.84 1.21 2.36
CA ALA A 107 0.89 2.57 1.84
C ALA A 107 2.23 2.96 1.18
N THR A 108 2.18 4.06 0.40
CA THR A 108 3.25 4.50 -0.52
C THR A 108 4.59 4.78 0.18
N THR A 109 4.58 5.51 1.30
CA THR A 109 5.82 5.82 2.03
C THR A 109 6.49 4.57 2.61
N ALA A 110 5.69 3.61 3.10
CA ALA A 110 6.20 2.32 3.57
C ALA A 110 6.84 1.53 2.41
N LEU A 111 6.21 1.52 1.22
CA LEU A 111 6.76 0.89 0.01
C LEU A 111 8.09 1.50 -0.39
N GLN A 112 8.19 2.83 -0.42
CA GLN A 112 9.43 3.54 -0.76
C GLN A 112 10.56 3.21 0.22
N CYS A 113 10.27 3.16 1.52
CA CYS A 113 11.23 2.74 2.54
C CYS A 113 11.68 1.29 2.35
N ALA A 114 10.75 0.37 2.04
CA ALA A 114 11.06 -1.03 1.80
C ALA A 114 11.93 -1.22 0.55
N ALA A 115 11.59 -0.55 -0.55
CA ALA A 115 12.36 -0.56 -1.79
C ALA A 115 13.79 -0.05 -1.60
N ALA A 116 13.97 0.96 -0.76
CA ALA A 116 15.29 1.51 -0.46
C ALA A 116 16.14 0.60 0.45
N ALA A 117 15.50 -0.22 1.30
CA ALA A 117 16.18 -1.02 2.31
C ALA A 117 16.69 -2.37 1.78
N THR A 118 16.00 -2.99 0.81
CA THR A 118 16.38 -4.31 0.31
C THR A 118 16.03 -4.52 -1.16
N SER A 119 16.93 -5.24 -1.85
CA SER A 119 16.71 -5.72 -3.22
C SER A 119 16.57 -7.25 -3.30
N THR A 120 16.53 -7.93 -2.15
CA THR A 120 16.55 -9.40 -2.09
C THR A 120 15.38 -10.02 -1.35
N ILE A 121 14.90 -9.38 -0.27
CA ILE A 121 13.67 -9.82 0.39
C ILE A 121 12.49 -9.41 -0.49
N PRO A 122 11.55 -10.30 -0.80
CA PRO A 122 10.35 -9.94 -1.54
C PRO A 122 9.51 -8.92 -0.77
N ILE A 123 9.04 -7.88 -1.49
CA ILE A 123 8.22 -6.81 -0.96
C ILE A 123 6.86 -6.86 -1.66
N LEU A 124 5.80 -6.98 -0.89
CA LEU A 124 4.44 -6.75 -1.39
C LEU A 124 3.96 -5.38 -0.89
N GLY A 125 3.53 -4.54 -1.80
CA GLY A 125 2.80 -3.33 -1.47
C GLY A 125 1.30 -3.61 -1.39
N THR A 126 0.60 -2.91 -0.52
CA THR A 126 -0.86 -2.78 -0.54
C THR A 126 -1.23 -1.34 -0.21
N SER A 127 -2.41 -0.88 -0.57
CA SER A 127 -2.82 0.52 -0.37
C SER A 127 -1.82 1.51 -1.02
N VAL A 128 -1.32 1.15 -2.20
CA VAL A 128 -0.37 1.97 -2.99
C VAL A 128 -1.07 2.44 -4.26
N THR A 129 -1.20 3.73 -4.41
CA THR A 129 -1.99 4.34 -5.48
C THR A 129 -1.36 4.17 -6.87
N ASP A 130 -0.06 4.42 -7.00
CA ASP A 130 0.66 4.33 -8.28
C ASP A 130 2.11 3.90 -8.07
N TYR A 131 2.41 2.66 -8.44
CA TYR A 131 3.75 2.07 -8.25
C TYR A 131 4.79 2.71 -9.15
N ALA A 132 4.40 3.16 -10.36
CA ALA A 132 5.33 3.83 -11.27
C ALA A 132 5.85 5.13 -10.66
N THR A 133 4.95 5.95 -10.13
CA THR A 133 5.31 7.20 -9.42
C THR A 133 6.05 6.91 -8.12
N ALA A 134 5.57 5.94 -7.32
CA ALA A 134 6.17 5.62 -6.02
C ALA A 134 7.64 5.17 -6.14
N LEU A 135 7.99 4.46 -7.21
CA LEU A 135 9.30 3.83 -7.43
C LEU A 135 10.11 4.48 -8.56
N ASP A 136 9.64 5.62 -9.11
CA ASP A 136 10.28 6.35 -10.22
C ASP A 136 10.55 5.48 -11.45
N ILE A 137 9.54 4.66 -11.86
CA ILE A 137 9.62 3.77 -13.02
C ILE A 137 9.04 4.47 -14.24
N SER A 138 9.89 4.84 -15.20
CA SER A 138 9.48 5.57 -16.42
C SER A 138 8.83 4.66 -17.48
N ASP A 139 9.28 3.41 -17.61
CA ASP A 139 8.81 2.46 -18.64
C ASP A 139 7.86 1.43 -17.98
N TRP A 140 6.69 1.88 -17.53
CA TRP A 140 5.72 1.04 -16.84
C TRP A 140 5.08 0.00 -17.76
N THR A 141 5.12 -1.27 -17.35
CA THR A 141 4.59 -2.42 -18.11
C THR A 141 3.54 -3.25 -17.37
N GLY A 142 3.12 -2.81 -16.16
CA GLY A 142 2.19 -3.55 -15.30
C GLY A 142 2.88 -4.24 -14.12
N SER A 143 4.17 -4.55 -14.24
CA SER A 143 5.02 -5.09 -13.17
C SER A 143 6.20 -4.17 -12.90
N THR A 144 6.80 -4.28 -11.71
CA THR A 144 7.95 -3.44 -11.36
C THR A 144 9.26 -3.93 -11.95
N GLY A 145 9.35 -5.23 -12.31
CA GLY A 145 10.60 -5.88 -12.73
C GLY A 145 11.63 -6.05 -11.60
N MET A 146 11.28 -5.74 -10.36
CA MET A 146 12.12 -5.80 -9.16
C MET A 146 11.63 -6.88 -8.19
N ASN A 147 12.22 -6.95 -6.99
CA ASN A 147 11.71 -7.78 -5.89
C ASN A 147 10.43 -7.21 -5.25
N ILE A 148 9.61 -6.52 -6.03
CA ILE A 148 8.41 -5.78 -5.57
C ILE A 148 7.24 -6.13 -6.48
N SER A 149 6.09 -6.42 -5.87
CA SER A 149 4.77 -6.47 -6.50
C SER A 149 3.70 -6.05 -5.49
N GLY A 150 2.43 -6.29 -5.75
CA GLY A 150 1.37 -5.99 -4.79
C GLY A 150 0.06 -5.57 -5.40
N THR A 151 -0.72 -4.83 -4.63
CA THR A 151 -2.06 -4.37 -4.98
C THR A 151 -2.15 -2.85 -4.96
N CYS A 152 -3.02 -2.30 -5.82
CA CYS A 152 -3.22 -0.87 -6.02
C CYS A 152 -4.59 -0.45 -5.50
N ASP A 153 -4.66 0.72 -4.88
CA ASP A 153 -5.88 1.30 -4.31
C ASP A 153 -6.45 2.46 -5.14
N LEU A 154 -5.94 2.71 -6.33
CA LEU A 154 -6.41 3.81 -7.16
C LEU A 154 -7.84 3.56 -7.65
N ALA A 155 -8.79 4.33 -7.13
CA ALA A 155 -10.15 4.41 -7.68
C ALA A 155 -10.17 5.27 -8.96
N PRO A 156 -11.19 5.11 -9.84
CA PRO A 156 -11.31 5.93 -11.05
C PRO A 156 -11.54 7.41 -10.75
N ILE A 157 -10.53 8.25 -10.90
CA ILE A 157 -10.57 9.68 -10.56
C ILE A 157 -11.61 10.45 -11.43
N ASP A 158 -11.71 10.12 -12.72
CA ASP A 158 -12.71 10.74 -13.59
C ASP A 158 -14.16 10.46 -13.13
N GLU A 159 -14.40 9.29 -12.48
CA GLU A 159 -15.70 8.95 -11.93
C GLU A 159 -15.95 9.66 -10.57
N GLN A 160 -14.91 9.90 -9.78
CA GLN A 160 -15.01 10.72 -8.56
C GLN A 160 -15.34 12.19 -8.91
N GLU A 161 -14.79 12.72 -9.99
CA GLU A 161 -15.15 14.04 -10.50
C GLU A 161 -16.60 14.06 -11.01
N ALA A 162 -17.03 13.03 -11.73
CA ALA A 162 -18.41 12.89 -12.16
C ALA A 162 -19.39 12.83 -10.97
N MET A 163 -19.02 12.15 -9.89
CA MET A 163 -19.77 12.11 -8.63
C MET A 163 -19.89 13.50 -8.01
N LEU A 164 -18.83 14.29 -8.00
CA LEU A 164 -18.86 15.67 -7.54
C LEU A 164 -19.91 16.48 -8.29
N LYS A 165 -19.94 16.41 -9.63
CA LYS A 165 -20.93 17.14 -10.46
C LYS A 165 -22.35 16.62 -10.27
N GLU A 166 -22.52 15.31 -10.08
CA GLU A 166 -23.81 14.69 -9.85
C GLU A 166 -24.45 15.19 -8.54
N LEU A 167 -23.65 15.21 -7.46
CA LEU A 167 -24.13 15.58 -6.12
C LEU A 167 -24.12 17.09 -5.88
N LEU A 168 -23.24 17.83 -6.52
CA LEU A 168 -22.98 19.25 -6.29
C LEU A 168 -23.00 20.06 -7.60
N PRO A 169 -24.11 20.04 -8.36
CA PRO A 169 -24.16 20.64 -9.70
C PRO A 169 -23.96 22.18 -9.73
N ASP A 170 -24.12 22.84 -8.60
CA ASP A 170 -23.95 24.28 -8.45
C ASP A 170 -22.53 24.69 -7.99
N ALA A 171 -21.66 23.75 -7.67
CA ALA A 171 -20.28 24.02 -7.25
C ALA A 171 -19.48 24.64 -8.41
N LYS A 172 -18.85 25.79 -8.17
CA LYS A 172 -18.08 26.57 -9.16
C LYS A 172 -16.59 26.56 -8.87
N THR A 173 -16.23 26.42 -7.61
CA THR A 173 -14.84 26.39 -7.15
C THR A 173 -14.66 25.22 -6.20
N VAL A 174 -13.78 24.31 -6.54
CA VAL A 174 -13.46 23.11 -5.76
C VAL A 174 -12.08 23.27 -5.13
N GLY A 175 -12.00 23.06 -3.81
CA GLY A 175 -10.72 22.97 -3.11
C GLY A 175 -10.20 21.53 -3.17
N ILE A 176 -8.96 21.33 -3.56
CA ILE A 176 -8.30 20.03 -3.52
C ILE A 176 -7.39 20.03 -2.30
N LEU A 177 -7.78 19.26 -1.28
CA LEU A 177 -7.13 19.24 0.04
C LEU A 177 -6.32 17.96 0.22
N TYR A 178 -5.02 18.07 0.44
CA TYR A 178 -4.16 16.91 0.64
C TYR A 178 -2.86 17.22 1.40
N CYS A 179 -2.17 16.16 1.85
CA CYS A 179 -0.85 16.26 2.47
C CYS A 179 0.25 16.33 1.40
N SER A 180 1.02 17.43 1.37
CA SER A 180 2.10 17.63 0.40
C SER A 180 3.28 16.66 0.57
N ALA A 181 3.39 15.99 1.72
CA ALA A 181 4.40 14.97 1.97
C ALA A 181 4.03 13.57 1.39
N GLU A 182 2.81 13.43 0.85
CA GLU A 182 2.31 12.16 0.30
C GLU A 182 2.29 12.18 -1.24
N PRO A 183 3.21 11.45 -1.92
CA PRO A 183 3.26 11.43 -3.39
C PRO A 183 2.01 10.85 -4.05
N ASN A 184 1.34 9.86 -3.40
CA ASN A 184 0.05 9.30 -3.80
C ASN A 184 -1.02 10.38 -3.89
N SER A 185 -1.09 11.27 -2.90
CA SER A 185 -2.09 12.33 -2.85
C SER A 185 -1.84 13.39 -3.93
N ALA A 186 -0.59 13.81 -4.11
CA ALA A 186 -0.21 14.74 -5.18
C ALA A 186 -0.50 14.17 -6.58
N TYR A 187 -0.28 12.85 -6.80
CA TYR A 187 -0.62 12.19 -8.06
C TYR A 187 -2.13 12.25 -8.34
N GLN A 188 -2.96 11.90 -7.36
CA GLN A 188 -4.42 11.93 -7.48
C GLN A 188 -4.96 13.35 -7.64
N ALA A 189 -4.44 14.31 -6.85
CA ALA A 189 -4.79 15.72 -6.96
C ALA A 189 -4.61 16.22 -8.39
N LYS A 190 -3.44 15.97 -8.99
CA LYS A 190 -3.17 16.35 -10.37
C LYS A 190 -4.15 15.71 -11.37
N LYS A 191 -4.52 14.45 -11.18
CA LYS A 191 -5.50 13.78 -12.04
C LYS A 191 -6.89 14.38 -11.90
N PHE A 192 -7.27 14.74 -10.68
CA PHE A 192 -8.55 15.38 -10.41
C PHE A 192 -8.61 16.80 -11.01
N GLU A 193 -7.51 17.57 -10.93
CA GLU A 193 -7.37 18.87 -11.61
C GLU A 193 -7.59 18.73 -13.12
N GLU A 194 -6.92 17.75 -13.77
CA GLU A 194 -7.06 17.47 -15.18
C GLU A 194 -8.54 17.16 -15.55
N ALA A 195 -9.30 16.51 -14.67
CA ALA A 195 -10.72 16.24 -14.85
C ALA A 195 -11.56 17.51 -14.70
N LEU A 196 -11.34 18.32 -13.65
CA LEU A 196 -12.03 19.58 -13.44
C LEU A 196 -11.79 20.60 -14.59
N GLU A 197 -10.55 20.65 -15.12
CA GLU A 197 -10.20 21.51 -16.25
C GLU A 197 -10.99 21.16 -17.51
N LYS A 198 -11.17 19.86 -17.83
CA LYS A 198 -11.94 19.38 -18.98
C LYS A 198 -13.39 19.90 -18.92
N ASP A 199 -13.95 20.01 -17.71
CA ASP A 199 -15.34 20.43 -17.50
C ASP A 199 -15.48 21.92 -17.14
N GLY A 200 -14.36 22.65 -17.11
CA GLY A 200 -14.33 24.10 -16.90
C GLY A 200 -14.68 24.51 -15.45
N ILE A 201 -14.54 23.61 -14.49
CA ILE A 201 -14.71 23.86 -13.08
C ILE A 201 -13.43 24.48 -12.53
N LYS A 202 -13.56 25.55 -11.73
CA LYS A 202 -12.40 26.17 -11.09
C LYS A 202 -11.96 25.36 -9.90
N TYR A 203 -10.65 25.28 -9.68
CA TYR A 203 -10.10 24.63 -8.51
C TYR A 203 -8.99 25.46 -7.86
N LYS A 204 -8.67 25.11 -6.62
CA LYS A 204 -7.52 25.58 -5.86
C LYS A 204 -6.94 24.46 -5.04
N GLU A 205 -5.62 24.37 -4.98
CA GLU A 205 -4.93 23.44 -4.10
C GLU A 205 -4.80 24.01 -2.69
N TYR A 206 -5.03 23.15 -1.71
CA TYR A 206 -4.84 23.41 -0.28
C TYR A 206 -4.03 22.27 0.31
N THR A 207 -2.77 22.54 0.63
CA THR A 207 -1.85 21.49 1.09
C THR A 207 -1.43 21.74 2.52
N ALA A 208 -1.48 20.69 3.35
CA ALA A 208 -0.85 20.64 4.66
C ALA A 208 0.46 19.85 4.56
N ALA A 209 1.52 20.31 5.19
CA ALA A 209 2.78 19.58 5.25
C ALA A 209 2.71 18.40 6.23
N ASP A 210 1.92 18.54 7.28
CA ASP A 210 1.64 17.52 8.29
C ASP A 210 0.29 17.79 8.98
N SER A 211 -0.09 16.95 9.93
CA SER A 211 -1.37 17.05 10.65
C SER A 211 -1.55 18.35 11.43
N ASN A 212 -0.49 19.06 11.83
CA ASN A 212 -0.58 20.30 12.60
C ASN A 212 -1.12 21.46 11.76
N GLU A 213 -0.97 21.41 10.44
CA GLU A 213 -1.42 22.46 9.54
C GLU A 213 -2.87 22.27 9.08
N ILE A 214 -3.47 21.08 9.23
CA ILE A 214 -4.80 20.73 8.69
C ILE A 214 -5.84 21.76 9.09
N GLN A 215 -5.93 22.13 10.37
CA GLN A 215 -6.95 23.07 10.85
C GLN A 215 -6.89 24.41 10.10
N SER A 216 -5.71 24.97 9.93
CA SER A 216 -5.52 26.27 9.29
C SER A 216 -5.80 26.21 7.79
N VAL A 217 -5.37 25.14 7.15
CA VAL A 217 -5.53 24.90 5.71
C VAL A 217 -7.01 24.69 5.36
N VAL A 218 -7.71 23.84 6.12
CA VAL A 218 -9.15 23.58 5.91
C VAL A 218 -9.97 24.85 6.16
N THR A 219 -9.63 25.63 7.20
CA THR A 219 -10.32 26.90 7.47
C THR A 219 -10.19 27.86 6.27
N SER A 220 -9.02 27.94 5.66
CA SER A 220 -8.81 28.76 4.47
C SER A 220 -9.59 28.22 3.25
N ALA A 221 -9.66 26.90 3.11
CA ALA A 221 -10.34 26.26 1.99
C ALA A 221 -11.86 26.50 2.02
N VAL A 222 -12.51 26.39 3.19
CA VAL A 222 -13.96 26.57 3.31
C VAL A 222 -14.40 28.02 3.11
N ASP A 223 -13.51 29.01 3.30
CA ASP A 223 -13.79 30.42 3.05
C ASP A 223 -13.83 30.76 1.55
N GLU A 224 -13.26 29.92 0.69
CA GLU A 224 -13.02 30.25 -0.71
C GLU A 224 -13.64 29.25 -1.71
N CYS A 225 -14.08 28.07 -1.24
CA CYS A 225 -14.53 26.98 -2.08
C CYS A 225 -15.99 26.59 -1.80
N ASP A 226 -16.69 26.14 -2.86
CA ASP A 226 -18.08 25.65 -2.76
C ASP A 226 -18.12 24.17 -2.32
N ALA A 227 -17.05 23.43 -2.58
CA ALA A 227 -16.86 22.01 -2.23
C ALA A 227 -15.37 21.70 -2.07
N LEU A 228 -15.05 20.63 -1.34
CA LEU A 228 -13.70 20.08 -1.26
C LEU A 228 -13.65 18.69 -1.88
N TYR A 229 -12.49 18.35 -2.42
CA TYR A 229 -12.10 17.00 -2.76
C TYR A 229 -10.88 16.62 -1.92
N ILE A 230 -10.92 15.46 -1.30
CA ILE A 230 -9.79 14.89 -0.55
C ILE A 230 -9.45 13.57 -1.22
N PRO A 231 -8.28 13.42 -1.86
CA PRO A 231 -7.86 12.15 -2.44
C PRO A 231 -7.66 11.07 -1.38
N THR A 232 -7.27 9.86 -1.76
CA THR A 232 -6.79 8.84 -0.85
C THR A 232 -5.49 9.34 -0.19
N ASP A 233 -5.63 9.92 1.00
CA ASP A 233 -4.58 10.62 1.75
C ASP A 233 -4.55 10.12 3.19
N ASN A 234 -3.45 9.51 3.62
CA ASN A 234 -3.36 8.88 4.93
C ASN A 234 -3.40 9.90 6.08
N THR A 235 -2.78 11.05 5.86
CA THR A 235 -2.75 12.13 6.86
C THR A 235 -4.15 12.72 7.06
N MET A 236 -4.89 12.96 5.97
CA MET A 236 -6.28 13.43 6.06
C MET A 236 -7.20 12.37 6.66
N ALA A 237 -7.05 11.10 6.27
CA ALA A 237 -7.84 9.97 6.77
C ALA A 237 -7.74 9.81 8.30
N SER A 238 -6.56 10.03 8.88
CA SER A 238 -6.36 9.99 10.33
C SER A 238 -6.79 11.26 11.07
N ASN A 239 -7.26 12.30 10.35
CA ASN A 239 -7.64 13.60 10.92
C ASN A 239 -9.04 14.07 10.47
N THR A 240 -9.91 13.17 10.07
CA THR A 240 -11.24 13.47 9.54
C THR A 240 -12.11 14.25 10.52
N GLU A 241 -11.97 14.03 11.82
CA GLU A 241 -12.70 14.77 12.86
C GLU A 241 -12.40 16.28 12.81
N ILE A 242 -11.13 16.65 12.64
CA ILE A 242 -10.74 18.07 12.51
C ILE A 242 -11.37 18.69 11.26
N ILE A 243 -11.33 17.95 10.14
CA ILE A 243 -11.89 18.40 8.86
C ILE A 243 -13.40 18.58 8.97
N ASN A 244 -14.10 17.57 9.52
CA ASN A 244 -15.55 17.62 9.69
C ASN A 244 -16.00 18.77 10.59
N ASN A 245 -15.29 19.02 11.69
CA ASN A 245 -15.60 20.11 12.62
C ASN A 245 -15.49 21.49 11.99
N ILE A 246 -14.84 21.63 10.84
CA ILE A 246 -14.71 22.87 10.08
C ILE A 246 -15.67 22.88 8.88
N CYS A 247 -15.68 21.84 8.07
CA CYS A 247 -16.44 21.77 6.83
C CYS A 247 -17.95 21.73 7.06
N LEU A 248 -18.42 20.93 8.02
CA LEU A 248 -19.86 20.77 8.27
C LEU A 248 -20.55 22.05 8.76
N PRO A 249 -20.03 22.80 9.76
CA PRO A 249 -20.60 24.10 10.15
C PRO A 249 -20.51 25.16 9.05
N ALA A 250 -19.45 25.12 8.22
CA ALA A 250 -19.28 26.01 7.07
C ALA A 250 -20.22 25.64 5.90
N LYS A 251 -20.87 24.47 5.96
CA LYS A 251 -21.71 23.90 4.90
C LYS A 251 -20.97 23.70 3.58
N VAL A 252 -19.70 23.37 3.65
CA VAL A 252 -18.86 23.02 2.49
C VAL A 252 -18.75 21.49 2.43
N PRO A 253 -19.42 20.84 1.46
CA PRO A 253 -19.40 19.40 1.31
C PRO A 253 -18.03 18.88 0.84
N VAL A 254 -17.70 17.67 1.23
CA VAL A 254 -16.45 16.99 0.87
C VAL A 254 -16.75 15.74 0.05
N ILE A 255 -16.15 15.63 -1.14
CA ILE A 255 -16.05 14.37 -1.88
C ILE A 255 -14.76 13.69 -1.44
N ALA A 256 -14.86 12.44 -1.03
CA ALA A 256 -13.75 11.68 -0.45
C ALA A 256 -13.18 10.66 -1.44
N GLY A 257 -11.87 10.49 -1.43
CA GLY A 257 -11.15 9.53 -2.26
C GLY A 257 -11.30 8.09 -1.79
N GLU A 258 -11.68 7.88 -0.52
CA GLU A 258 -11.89 6.56 0.07
C GLU A 258 -12.94 6.57 1.19
N GLN A 259 -13.34 5.36 1.64
CA GLN A 259 -14.46 5.18 2.57
C GLN A 259 -14.24 5.82 3.94
N GLY A 260 -13.06 5.65 4.56
CA GLY A 260 -12.81 6.17 5.92
C GLY A 260 -12.84 7.70 5.98
N ILE A 261 -12.34 8.38 4.94
CA ILE A 261 -12.47 9.84 4.80
C ILE A 261 -13.95 10.21 4.63
N CYS A 262 -14.71 9.45 3.82
CA CYS A 262 -16.13 9.69 3.63
C CYS A 262 -16.93 9.50 4.92
N GLU A 263 -16.63 8.44 5.65
CA GLU A 263 -17.25 8.15 6.95
C GLU A 263 -17.01 9.27 7.95
N GLY A 264 -15.77 9.78 8.02
CA GLY A 264 -15.39 10.80 9.00
C GLY A 264 -15.78 12.23 8.64
N CYS A 265 -15.79 12.61 7.35
CA CYS A 265 -16.01 14.01 6.94
C CYS A 265 -16.60 14.21 5.53
N GLY A 266 -16.76 13.15 4.73
CA GLY A 266 -17.22 13.25 3.36
C GLY A 266 -18.73 13.06 3.20
N ILE A 267 -19.28 13.54 2.07
CA ILE A 267 -20.67 13.27 1.69
C ILE A 267 -20.77 11.96 0.90
N ALA A 268 -19.80 11.70 0.02
CA ALA A 268 -19.76 10.52 -0.82
C ALA A 268 -18.33 10.16 -1.24
N THR A 269 -18.17 8.90 -1.66
CA THR A 269 -16.94 8.35 -2.20
C THR A 269 -17.24 7.29 -3.26
N LEU A 270 -16.31 7.13 -4.20
CA LEU A 270 -16.23 5.94 -5.03
C LEU A 270 -15.07 5.11 -4.48
N SER A 271 -15.41 4.11 -3.67
CA SER A 271 -14.43 3.39 -2.89
C SER A 271 -14.18 1.97 -3.37
N ILE A 272 -13.01 1.47 -3.05
CA ILE A 272 -12.61 0.07 -3.17
C ILE A 272 -12.65 -0.60 -1.80
N SER A 273 -12.62 -1.94 -1.76
CA SER A 273 -12.43 -2.68 -0.53
C SER A 273 -10.95 -2.79 -0.18
N TYR A 274 -10.51 -2.12 0.87
CA TYR A 274 -9.14 -2.24 1.40
C TYR A 274 -8.86 -3.62 1.97
N TYR A 275 -9.86 -4.26 2.58
CA TYR A 275 -9.77 -5.64 3.00
C TYR A 275 -9.43 -6.57 1.82
N ASP A 276 -10.14 -6.44 0.68
CA ASP A 276 -9.95 -7.32 -0.47
C ASP A 276 -8.56 -7.14 -1.12
N ILE A 277 -8.05 -5.91 -1.23
CA ILE A 277 -6.70 -5.69 -1.76
C ILE A 277 -5.63 -6.23 -0.80
N GLY A 278 -5.82 -6.10 0.50
CA GLY A 278 -4.97 -6.71 1.51
C GLY A 278 -5.02 -8.23 1.45
N TYR A 279 -6.21 -8.82 1.38
CA TYR A 279 -6.40 -10.26 1.24
C TYR A 279 -5.71 -10.80 -0.02
N ARG A 280 -5.87 -10.09 -1.14
CA ARG A 280 -5.18 -10.46 -2.39
C ARG A 280 -3.66 -10.40 -2.25
N ALA A 281 -3.09 -9.40 -1.58
CA ALA A 281 -1.67 -9.34 -1.30
C ALA A 281 -1.20 -10.53 -0.43
N GLY A 282 -2.02 -11.01 0.51
CA GLY A 282 -1.76 -12.22 1.30
C GLY A 282 -1.73 -13.50 0.45
N GLU A 283 -2.64 -13.63 -0.54
CA GLU A 283 -2.58 -14.72 -1.51
C GLU A 283 -1.29 -14.66 -2.36
N MET A 284 -0.88 -13.44 -2.78
CA MET A 284 0.39 -13.24 -3.50
C MET A 284 1.60 -13.63 -2.65
N ALA A 285 1.57 -13.39 -1.32
CA ALA A 285 2.62 -13.84 -0.41
C ALA A 285 2.77 -15.36 -0.42
N TYR A 286 1.66 -16.09 -0.43
CA TYR A 286 1.68 -17.55 -0.54
C TYR A 286 2.24 -18.02 -1.87
N ASP A 287 1.85 -17.39 -2.97
CA ASP A 287 2.38 -17.69 -4.31
C ASP A 287 3.90 -17.51 -4.38
N ILE A 288 4.43 -16.47 -3.76
CA ILE A 288 5.88 -16.21 -3.72
C ILE A 288 6.60 -17.21 -2.83
N LEU A 289 6.17 -17.33 -1.58
CA LEU A 289 6.93 -18.03 -0.54
C LEU A 289 6.79 -19.56 -0.61
N VAL A 290 5.65 -20.07 -1.09
CA VAL A 290 5.34 -21.51 -1.14
C VAL A 290 5.37 -22.04 -2.56
N ASN A 291 4.71 -21.35 -3.50
CA ASN A 291 4.65 -21.80 -4.89
C ASN A 291 5.87 -21.40 -5.71
N GLY A 292 6.76 -20.54 -5.17
CA GLY A 292 8.00 -20.10 -5.81
C GLY A 292 7.80 -19.22 -7.04
N LYS A 293 6.68 -18.46 -7.07
CA LYS A 293 6.41 -17.51 -8.16
C LYS A 293 7.44 -16.39 -8.13
N ASP A 294 7.95 -16.02 -9.29
CA ASP A 294 8.90 -14.91 -9.42
C ASP A 294 8.20 -13.57 -9.29
N ILE A 295 8.40 -12.89 -8.17
CA ILE A 295 7.76 -11.61 -7.86
C ILE A 295 8.04 -10.55 -8.91
N SER A 296 9.20 -10.57 -9.57
CA SER A 296 9.58 -9.58 -10.57
C SER A 296 8.70 -9.61 -11.83
N THR A 297 8.00 -10.73 -12.03
CA THR A 297 7.09 -10.94 -13.17
C THR A 297 5.61 -10.83 -12.80
N MET A 298 5.32 -10.58 -11.53
CA MET A 298 3.95 -10.41 -11.06
C MET A 298 3.46 -8.99 -11.34
N ASP A 299 2.33 -8.89 -12.03
CA ASP A 299 1.68 -7.60 -12.27
C ASP A 299 1.14 -7.02 -10.96
N ILE A 300 1.06 -5.69 -10.89
CA ILE A 300 0.31 -5.00 -9.85
C ILE A 300 -1.18 -5.22 -10.13
N GLU A 301 -1.91 -5.64 -9.10
CA GLU A 301 -3.34 -5.94 -9.23
C GLU A 301 -4.19 -4.85 -8.58
N SER A 302 -5.21 -4.39 -9.30
CA SER A 302 -6.17 -3.41 -8.78
C SER A 302 -7.37 -4.11 -8.16
N ALA A 303 -8.09 -3.40 -7.27
CA ALA A 303 -9.38 -3.88 -6.75
C ALA A 303 -10.34 -4.18 -7.90
N PRO A 304 -11.05 -5.31 -7.86
CA PRO A 304 -11.91 -5.74 -8.96
C PRO A 304 -13.18 -4.90 -9.09
N ASN A 305 -13.61 -4.24 -8.03
CA ASN A 305 -14.87 -3.51 -7.95
C ASN A 305 -14.67 -2.18 -7.24
N VAL A 306 -15.47 -1.20 -7.65
CA VAL A 306 -15.66 0.07 -6.96
C VAL A 306 -17.13 0.23 -6.60
N THR A 307 -17.41 0.85 -5.46
CA THR A 307 -18.77 1.05 -4.94
C THR A 307 -18.99 2.53 -4.67
N LYS A 308 -20.11 3.07 -5.17
CA LYS A 308 -20.57 4.42 -4.79
C LYS A 308 -21.14 4.34 -3.39
N MET A 309 -20.51 5.03 -2.45
CA MET A 309 -20.94 5.07 -1.06
C MET A 309 -21.17 6.51 -0.60
N TYR A 310 -22.02 6.68 0.41
CA TYR A 310 -22.32 8.01 0.96
C TYR A 310 -22.49 7.99 2.47
N ASN A 311 -22.18 9.12 3.11
CA ASN A 311 -22.43 9.36 4.52
C ASN A 311 -23.83 9.96 4.70
N LYS A 312 -24.74 9.12 5.19
CA LYS A 312 -26.15 9.49 5.35
C LYS A 312 -26.35 10.68 6.29
N THR A 313 -25.60 10.73 7.37
CA THR A 313 -25.73 11.76 8.41
C THR A 313 -25.25 13.12 7.89
N ILE A 314 -24.07 13.18 7.27
CA ILE A 314 -23.53 14.42 6.71
C ILE A 314 -24.39 14.92 5.54
N CYS A 315 -24.82 14.02 4.64
CA CYS A 315 -25.72 14.38 3.55
C CYS A 315 -27.05 14.99 4.05
N TYR A 316 -27.64 14.39 5.11
CA TYR A 316 -28.86 14.90 5.72
C TYR A 316 -28.67 16.32 6.31
N GLU A 317 -27.57 16.55 7.05
CA GLU A 317 -27.28 17.85 7.66
C GLU A 317 -27.00 18.96 6.63
N LEU A 318 -26.41 18.59 5.50
CA LEU A 318 -26.14 19.51 4.39
C LEU A 318 -27.33 19.65 3.42
N GLY A 319 -28.38 18.83 3.56
CA GLY A 319 -29.55 18.84 2.68
C GLY A 319 -29.26 18.30 1.28
N ILE A 320 -28.29 17.42 1.15
CA ILE A 320 -27.89 16.80 -0.13
C ILE A 320 -28.74 15.55 -0.38
N THR A 321 -29.34 15.49 -1.56
CA THR A 321 -30.07 14.32 -2.03
C THR A 321 -29.14 13.41 -2.80
N VAL A 322 -29.04 12.16 -2.36
CA VAL A 322 -28.18 11.14 -2.96
C VAL A 322 -29.02 10.22 -3.84
N PRO A 323 -28.58 9.87 -5.07
CA PRO A 323 -29.26 8.89 -5.93
C PRO A 323 -29.36 7.49 -5.32
N ASP A 324 -30.31 6.68 -5.82
CA ASP A 324 -30.61 5.34 -5.28
C ASP A 324 -29.51 4.30 -5.54
N ASP A 325 -28.56 4.59 -6.43
CA ASP A 325 -27.42 3.72 -6.77
C ASP A 325 -26.21 3.88 -5.84
N TYR A 326 -26.34 4.71 -4.79
CA TYR A 326 -25.34 4.86 -3.74
C TYR A 326 -25.69 3.97 -2.53
N GLU A 327 -24.70 3.35 -1.97
CA GLU A 327 -24.83 2.56 -0.75
C GLU A 327 -24.49 3.44 0.47
N ALA A 328 -25.37 3.40 1.49
CA ALA A 328 -25.10 4.12 2.73
C ALA A 328 -23.95 3.43 3.49
N ILE A 329 -22.98 4.21 3.95
CA ILE A 329 -21.97 3.73 4.91
C ILE A 329 -22.70 3.43 6.21
N GLU A 330 -22.56 2.19 6.72
CA GLU A 330 -23.12 1.80 8.02
C GLU A 330 -22.30 2.44 9.15
N GLU A 331 -22.99 3.03 10.14
CA GLU A 331 -22.37 3.67 11.34
C GLU A 331 -21.98 2.61 12.38
#